data_ef4e520f28e71013566189f712279fed
#
_entry.id   ef4e520f28e71013566189f712279fed
#
_cell.length_a   1.000
_cell.length_b   1.000
_cell.length_c   1.000
_cell.angle_alpha   90.00
_cell.angle_beta   90.00
_cell.angle_gamma   90.00
#
_symmetry.space_group_name_H-M   'P 1'
#
loop_
_entity.id
_entity.type
_entity.pdbx_description
1 polymer ?
#
loop_
_entity_poly.entity_id
_entity_poly.type
_entity_poly.pdbx_seq_one_letter_code
_entity_poly.pdbx_strand_id
1 'polypeptide(L)'
;MQWDPTQYLTYGDHRLRPFVELMNRVLAENPANIVDLGCGPGNATVLLTERWPAASVVGVDNSEEMIADAKPREIAGRLRFAHGDAYSVASASPIDLLISNATLQWVPGHLQEFSRYIEMLAPDGWFAFQVPGMRLSPSHSFIYDLASSAPWVDQLEPYIRQNEIESTERYIETLTALGCDVDAWETTYFQLLEGDDAVFEWVKGSSLRPFIGALDETDGAAFVALVKAGLAKAYPKGPSGTIYPFRRVFVVAHKKA
;
A
#
# COMPACT_ATOMS: atom_id res chain seq x y z
N MET A 1 -24.36 -4.11 15.25
CA MET A 1 -23.37 -3.30 15.99
C MET A 1 -22.98 -2.17 15.04
N GLN A 2 -23.03 -0.94 15.46
CA GLN A 2 -22.70 0.20 14.58
C GLN A 2 -21.17 0.23 14.41
N TRP A 3 -20.66 0.33 13.17
CA TRP A 3 -19.25 0.47 12.86
C TRP A 3 -18.70 1.76 13.50
N ASP A 4 -17.62 1.65 14.31
CA ASP A 4 -16.95 2.79 14.91
C ASP A 4 -15.48 2.82 14.49
N PRO A 5 -15.12 3.66 13.49
CA PRO A 5 -13.73 3.79 13.02
C PRO A 5 -12.78 4.28 14.11
N THR A 6 -13.28 5.03 15.10
CA THR A 6 -12.46 5.61 16.17
C THR A 6 -11.91 4.52 17.09
N GLN A 7 -12.68 3.47 17.34
CA GLN A 7 -12.27 2.35 18.18
C GLN A 7 -11.08 1.60 17.58
N TYR A 8 -11.05 1.42 16.24
CA TYR A 8 -9.94 0.76 15.55
C TYR A 8 -8.67 1.61 15.51
N LEU A 9 -8.82 2.93 15.38
CA LEU A 9 -7.68 3.85 15.40
C LEU A 9 -7.02 3.96 16.78
N THR A 10 -7.73 3.64 17.85
CA THR A 10 -7.21 3.72 19.22
C THR A 10 -6.23 2.59 19.56
N TYR A 11 -6.39 1.40 18.93
CA TYR A 11 -5.59 0.21 19.21
C TYR A 11 -4.83 -0.32 17.98
N GLY A 12 -4.97 0.33 16.82
CA GLY A 12 -4.39 -0.11 15.56
C GLY A 12 -2.91 0.29 15.43
N ASP A 13 -2.11 -0.64 14.89
CA ASP A 13 -0.82 -0.32 14.29
C ASP A 13 -0.98 0.90 13.35
N HIS A 14 -0.05 1.85 13.39
CA HIS A 14 0.02 3.02 12.49
C HIS A 14 -0.15 2.66 10.99
N ARG A 15 0.07 1.42 10.63
CA ARG A 15 -0.11 0.88 9.28
C ARG A 15 -1.57 0.63 8.89
N LEU A 16 -2.48 0.42 9.85
CA LEU A 16 -3.91 0.20 9.60
C LEU A 16 -4.67 1.50 9.39
N ARG A 17 -4.21 2.60 9.97
CA ARG A 17 -4.88 3.91 9.86
C ARG A 17 -5.19 4.31 8.41
N PRO A 18 -4.25 4.23 7.45
CA PRO A 18 -4.55 4.56 6.06
C PRO A 18 -5.63 3.67 5.43
N PHE A 19 -5.65 2.38 5.76
CA PHE A 19 -6.69 1.47 5.28
C PHE A 19 -8.07 1.84 5.79
N VAL A 20 -8.19 2.17 7.07
CA VAL A 20 -9.45 2.61 7.67
C VAL A 20 -9.93 3.94 7.06
N GLU A 21 -9.03 4.89 6.83
CA GLU A 21 -9.36 6.16 6.17
C GLU A 21 -9.83 5.94 4.74
N LEU A 22 -9.15 5.08 3.97
CA LEU A 22 -9.56 4.69 2.62
C LEU A 22 -10.95 4.04 2.62
N MET A 23 -11.15 3.01 3.44
CA MET A 23 -12.39 2.26 3.54
C MET A 23 -13.58 3.15 3.91
N ASN A 24 -13.38 4.11 4.83
CA ASN A 24 -14.43 5.03 5.26
C ASN A 24 -14.85 6.03 4.17
N ARG A 25 -14.01 6.25 3.16
CA ARG A 25 -14.34 7.13 2.02
C ARG A 25 -15.12 6.40 0.93
N VAL A 26 -15.16 5.07 0.95
CA VAL A 26 -16.01 4.27 0.05
C VAL A 26 -17.46 4.35 0.51
N LEU A 27 -18.32 4.88 -0.35
CA LEU A 27 -19.74 5.11 -0.03
C LEU A 27 -20.66 3.96 -0.47
N ALA A 28 -20.09 2.77 -0.80
CA ALA A 28 -20.88 1.58 -1.07
C ALA A 28 -21.74 1.21 0.14
N GLU A 29 -23.06 1.18 -0.01
CA GLU A 29 -23.99 0.89 1.10
C GLU A 29 -23.98 -0.60 1.46
N ASN A 30 -24.15 -1.48 0.47
CA ASN A 30 -24.29 -2.91 0.67
C ASN A 30 -23.52 -3.73 -0.41
N PRO A 31 -22.19 -3.60 -0.52
CA PRO A 31 -21.42 -4.39 -1.47
C PRO A 31 -21.53 -5.87 -1.11
N ALA A 32 -21.88 -6.71 -2.08
CA ALA A 32 -21.99 -8.14 -1.90
C ALA A 32 -20.65 -8.86 -2.11
N ASN A 33 -19.87 -8.40 -3.10
CA ASN A 33 -18.59 -9.00 -3.49
C ASN A 33 -17.45 -7.99 -3.36
N ILE A 34 -16.53 -8.25 -2.43
CA ILE A 34 -15.38 -7.39 -2.17
C ILE A 34 -14.08 -8.16 -2.46
N VAL A 35 -13.16 -7.52 -3.16
CA VAL A 35 -11.80 -8.03 -3.37
C VAL A 35 -10.79 -7.05 -2.75
N ASP A 36 -9.92 -7.56 -1.86
CA ASP A 36 -8.77 -6.85 -1.31
C ASP A 36 -7.50 -7.32 -2.04
N LEU A 37 -6.99 -6.46 -2.91
CA LEU A 37 -5.83 -6.74 -3.76
C LEU A 37 -4.52 -6.36 -3.05
N GLY A 38 -3.68 -7.36 -2.79
CA GLY A 38 -2.48 -7.24 -1.98
C GLY A 38 -2.82 -7.24 -0.49
N CYS A 39 -3.63 -8.21 -0.07
CA CYS A 39 -4.17 -8.30 1.29
C CYS A 39 -3.12 -8.55 2.38
N GLY A 40 -1.89 -8.96 1.98
CA GLY A 40 -0.85 -9.35 2.93
C GLY A 40 -1.32 -10.44 3.90
N PRO A 41 -0.99 -10.35 5.20
CA PRO A 41 -1.39 -11.34 6.20
C PRO A 41 -2.88 -11.23 6.62
N GLY A 42 -3.69 -10.43 5.91
CA GLY A 42 -5.14 -10.37 6.06
C GLY A 42 -5.67 -9.58 7.27
N ASN A 43 -4.83 -8.95 8.05
CA ASN A 43 -5.25 -8.19 9.23
C ASN A 43 -6.11 -6.96 8.89
N ALA A 44 -5.84 -6.28 7.77
CA ALA A 44 -6.67 -5.19 7.27
C ALA A 44 -7.95 -5.71 6.60
N THR A 45 -7.86 -6.83 5.86
CA THR A 45 -8.98 -7.44 5.14
C THR A 45 -10.16 -7.82 6.06
N VAL A 46 -9.85 -8.25 7.29
CA VAL A 46 -10.89 -8.57 8.29
C VAL A 46 -11.81 -7.37 8.54
N LEU A 47 -11.30 -6.15 8.53
CA LEU A 47 -12.08 -4.93 8.77
C LEU A 47 -13.18 -4.72 7.71
N LEU A 48 -12.99 -5.24 6.49
CA LEU A 48 -14.03 -5.21 5.45
C LEU A 48 -15.24 -6.04 5.85
N THR A 49 -15.04 -7.20 6.50
CA THR A 49 -16.14 -8.06 6.97
C THR A 49 -16.90 -7.45 8.16
N GLU A 50 -16.25 -6.58 8.90
CA GLU A 50 -16.87 -5.86 10.02
C GLU A 50 -17.66 -4.64 9.51
N ARG A 51 -17.10 -3.91 8.54
CA ARG A 51 -17.75 -2.75 7.89
C ARG A 51 -18.97 -3.17 7.08
N TRP A 52 -18.88 -4.29 6.36
CA TRP A 52 -19.93 -4.86 5.51
C TRP A 52 -20.24 -6.32 5.91
N PRO A 53 -21.04 -6.53 6.94
CA PRO A 53 -21.26 -7.87 7.52
C PRO A 53 -21.93 -8.88 6.58
N ALA A 54 -22.63 -8.41 5.55
CA ALA A 54 -23.29 -9.28 4.55
C ALA A 54 -22.37 -9.60 3.35
N ALA A 55 -21.22 -8.96 3.22
CA ALA A 55 -20.33 -9.14 2.08
C ALA A 55 -19.57 -10.47 2.10
N SER A 56 -19.33 -11.00 0.91
CA SER A 56 -18.29 -11.99 0.63
C SER A 56 -16.98 -11.28 0.28
N VAL A 57 -15.95 -11.50 1.07
CA VAL A 57 -14.64 -10.84 0.92
C VAL A 57 -13.60 -11.86 0.49
N VAL A 58 -12.80 -11.49 -0.51
CA VAL A 58 -11.66 -12.27 -0.98
C VAL A 58 -10.40 -11.43 -0.88
N GLY A 59 -9.47 -11.82 -0.01
CA GLY A 59 -8.12 -11.26 0.00
C GLY A 59 -7.23 -12.00 -1.00
N VAL A 60 -6.52 -11.26 -1.85
CA VAL A 60 -5.59 -11.81 -2.84
C VAL A 60 -4.20 -11.24 -2.59
N ASP A 61 -3.18 -12.08 -2.55
CA ASP A 61 -1.77 -11.67 -2.45
C ASP A 61 -0.88 -12.60 -3.27
N ASN A 62 0.22 -12.09 -3.81
CA ASN A 62 1.16 -12.87 -4.61
C ASN A 62 2.24 -13.59 -3.77
N SER A 63 2.24 -13.43 -2.46
CA SER A 63 3.11 -14.13 -1.53
C SER A 63 2.37 -15.30 -0.90
N GLU A 64 2.85 -16.52 -1.16
CA GLU A 64 2.33 -17.73 -0.49
C GLU A 64 2.48 -17.66 1.04
N GLU A 65 3.56 -17.03 1.53
CA GLU A 65 3.81 -16.82 2.97
C GLU A 65 2.73 -15.90 3.58
N MET A 66 2.42 -14.78 2.91
CA MET A 66 1.36 -13.87 3.37
C MET A 66 0.00 -14.56 3.38
N ILE A 67 -0.30 -15.34 2.35
CA ILE A 67 -1.56 -16.12 2.31
C ILE A 67 -1.60 -17.18 3.42
N ALA A 68 -0.50 -17.86 3.70
CA ALA A 68 -0.43 -18.81 4.81
C ALA A 68 -0.72 -18.13 6.17
N ASP A 69 -0.18 -16.92 6.38
CA ASP A 69 -0.43 -16.11 7.58
C ASP A 69 -1.86 -15.54 7.63
N ALA A 70 -2.49 -15.34 6.49
CA ALA A 70 -3.88 -14.84 6.40
C ALA A 70 -4.92 -15.92 6.68
N LYS A 71 -4.68 -17.17 6.26
CA LYS A 71 -5.64 -18.29 6.36
C LYS A 71 -6.29 -18.48 7.73
N PRO A 72 -5.60 -18.36 8.88
CA PRO A 72 -6.26 -18.47 10.19
C PRO A 72 -7.37 -17.44 10.44
N ARG A 73 -7.47 -16.39 9.62
CA ARG A 73 -8.50 -15.34 9.70
C ARG A 73 -9.70 -15.60 8.80
N GLU A 74 -9.72 -16.71 8.05
CA GLU A 74 -10.86 -17.04 7.19
C GLU A 74 -12.15 -17.21 8.01
N ILE A 75 -13.25 -16.73 7.43
CA ILE A 75 -14.60 -16.86 8.00
C ILE A 75 -15.44 -17.60 6.98
N ALA A 76 -15.93 -18.80 7.36
CA ALA A 76 -16.68 -19.66 6.48
C ALA A 76 -17.83 -18.93 5.77
N GLY A 77 -17.86 -18.99 4.45
CA GLY A 77 -18.86 -18.34 3.61
C GLY A 77 -18.74 -16.81 3.47
N ARG A 78 -17.77 -16.17 4.16
CA ARG A 78 -17.67 -14.69 4.18
C ARG A 78 -16.28 -14.13 3.87
N LEU A 79 -15.21 -14.75 4.36
CA LEU A 79 -13.86 -14.30 4.13
C LEU A 79 -12.98 -15.47 3.73
N ARG A 80 -12.29 -15.34 2.60
CA ARG A 80 -11.29 -16.29 2.15
C ARG A 80 -10.06 -15.58 1.63
N PHE A 81 -8.93 -16.27 1.63
CA PHE A 81 -7.67 -15.76 1.08
C PHE A 81 -7.18 -16.68 -0.05
N ALA A 82 -6.69 -16.07 -1.12
CA ALA A 82 -6.24 -16.76 -2.32
C ALA A 82 -4.89 -16.22 -2.80
N HIS A 83 -3.99 -17.12 -3.19
CA HIS A 83 -2.77 -16.73 -3.90
C HIS A 83 -3.14 -16.25 -5.31
N GLY A 84 -2.59 -15.10 -5.71
CA GLY A 84 -2.77 -14.49 -7.02
C GLY A 84 -2.08 -13.13 -7.09
N ASP A 85 -1.91 -12.61 -8.29
CA ASP A 85 -1.25 -11.34 -8.51
C ASP A 85 -2.17 -10.27 -9.12
N ALA A 86 -1.68 -9.02 -9.13
CA ALA A 86 -2.43 -7.88 -9.61
C ALA A 86 -2.75 -7.94 -11.12
N TYR A 87 -1.94 -8.63 -11.92
CA TYR A 87 -2.13 -8.74 -13.37
C TYR A 87 -3.10 -9.84 -13.76
N SER A 88 -3.29 -10.84 -12.90
CA SER A 88 -4.12 -12.02 -13.17
C SER A 88 -5.34 -12.13 -12.26
N VAL A 89 -5.52 -11.22 -11.31
CA VAL A 89 -6.71 -11.22 -10.44
C VAL A 89 -7.98 -11.23 -11.29
N ALA A 90 -8.87 -12.17 -10.98
CA ALA A 90 -10.15 -12.34 -11.65
C ALA A 90 -11.23 -12.66 -10.62
N SER A 91 -12.47 -12.39 -10.96
CA SER A 91 -13.64 -12.76 -10.17
C SER A 91 -14.65 -13.49 -11.04
N ALA A 92 -15.29 -14.51 -10.49
CA ALA A 92 -16.38 -15.24 -11.16
C ALA A 92 -17.68 -14.42 -11.23
N SER A 93 -17.79 -13.38 -10.42
CA SER A 93 -18.93 -12.46 -10.39
C SER A 93 -18.43 -11.03 -10.45
N PRO A 94 -19.23 -10.06 -10.92
CA PRO A 94 -18.88 -8.66 -10.84
C PRO A 94 -18.51 -8.24 -9.42
N ILE A 95 -17.52 -7.37 -9.30
CA ILE A 95 -16.97 -6.88 -8.02
C ILE A 95 -17.68 -5.59 -7.64
N ASP A 96 -18.26 -5.52 -6.46
CA ASP A 96 -18.88 -4.28 -5.96
C ASP A 96 -17.84 -3.32 -5.35
N LEU A 97 -16.76 -3.87 -4.76
CA LEU A 97 -15.64 -3.11 -4.26
C LEU A 97 -14.33 -3.85 -4.51
N LEU A 98 -13.46 -3.27 -5.32
CA LEU A 98 -12.05 -3.61 -5.41
C LEU A 98 -11.27 -2.62 -4.54
N ILE A 99 -10.61 -3.10 -3.49
CA ILE A 99 -9.81 -2.25 -2.60
C ILE A 99 -8.35 -2.72 -2.61
N SER A 100 -7.39 -1.79 -2.49
CA SER A 100 -5.96 -2.11 -2.44
C SER A 100 -5.21 -1.13 -1.56
N ASN A 101 -4.46 -1.61 -0.59
CA ASN A 101 -3.73 -0.76 0.34
C ASN A 101 -2.23 -1.06 0.35
N ALA A 102 -1.42 -0.09 -0.03
CA ALA A 102 0.03 -0.18 -0.05
C ALA A 102 0.57 -1.35 -0.89
N THR A 103 -0.05 -1.62 -2.03
CA THR A 103 0.27 -2.73 -2.95
C THR A 103 0.68 -2.24 -4.32
N LEU A 104 -0.08 -1.31 -4.93
CA LEU A 104 0.11 -0.93 -6.33
C LEU A 104 1.47 -0.29 -6.63
N GLN A 105 2.17 0.27 -5.64
CA GLN A 105 3.56 0.72 -5.79
C GLN A 105 4.55 -0.43 -6.10
N TRP A 106 4.16 -1.67 -5.87
CA TRP A 106 4.95 -2.87 -6.18
C TRP A 106 4.56 -3.51 -7.51
N VAL A 107 3.58 -2.92 -8.22
CA VAL A 107 3.04 -3.43 -9.48
C VAL A 107 3.51 -2.51 -10.62
N PRO A 108 4.62 -2.83 -11.32
CA PRO A 108 5.10 -2.04 -12.44
C PRO A 108 3.99 -1.87 -13.48
N GLY A 109 3.76 -0.63 -13.91
CA GLY A 109 2.72 -0.36 -14.90
C GLY A 109 1.28 -0.55 -14.40
N HIS A 110 1.03 -0.47 -13.10
CA HIS A 110 -0.32 -0.65 -12.52
C HIS A 110 -1.39 0.26 -13.14
N LEU A 111 -1.00 1.41 -13.69
CA LEU A 111 -1.93 2.31 -14.35
C LEU A 111 -2.59 1.67 -15.59
N GLN A 112 -1.86 0.82 -16.32
CA GLN A 112 -2.39 0.09 -17.48
C GLN A 112 -3.43 -0.96 -17.07
N GLU A 113 -3.36 -1.48 -15.85
CA GLU A 113 -4.33 -2.44 -15.31
C GLU A 113 -5.68 -1.81 -14.93
N PHE A 114 -5.74 -0.49 -14.79
CA PHE A 114 -6.97 0.19 -14.33
C PHE A 114 -8.17 -0.07 -15.25
N SER A 115 -7.97 -0.13 -16.58
CA SER A 115 -9.07 -0.49 -17.49
C SER A 115 -9.68 -1.84 -17.12
N ARG A 116 -8.83 -2.86 -16.92
CA ARG A 116 -9.26 -4.20 -16.54
C ARG A 116 -9.92 -4.22 -15.16
N TYR A 117 -9.38 -3.47 -14.18
CA TYR A 117 -10.00 -3.39 -12.86
C TYR A 117 -11.41 -2.77 -12.93
N ILE A 118 -11.59 -1.69 -13.69
CA ILE A 118 -12.90 -1.04 -13.85
C ILE A 118 -13.88 -1.95 -14.64
N GLU A 119 -13.40 -2.73 -15.62
CA GLU A 119 -14.21 -3.70 -16.34
C GLU A 119 -14.76 -4.81 -15.43
N MET A 120 -13.97 -5.26 -14.44
CA MET A 120 -14.40 -6.28 -13.46
C MET A 120 -15.43 -5.76 -12.45
N LEU A 121 -15.59 -4.44 -12.31
CA LEU A 121 -16.57 -3.88 -11.38
C LEU A 121 -18.01 -4.08 -11.89
N ALA A 122 -18.91 -4.32 -10.95
CA ALA A 122 -20.35 -4.20 -11.18
C ALA A 122 -20.72 -2.78 -11.65
N PRO A 123 -21.90 -2.56 -12.26
CA PRO A 123 -22.49 -1.23 -12.34
C PRO A 123 -22.54 -0.63 -10.93
N ASP A 124 -22.25 0.66 -10.78
CA ASP A 124 -22.10 1.35 -9.49
C ASP A 124 -21.02 0.77 -8.55
N GLY A 125 -20.09 -0.02 -9.08
CA GLY A 125 -18.97 -0.59 -8.31
C GLY A 125 -17.88 0.44 -8.00
N TRP A 126 -17.06 0.12 -7.02
CA TRP A 126 -16.02 0.99 -6.47
C TRP A 126 -14.62 0.39 -6.66
N PHE A 127 -13.67 1.23 -7.05
CA PHE A 127 -12.24 0.93 -6.99
C PHE A 127 -11.58 1.92 -6.04
N ALA A 128 -11.01 1.43 -4.96
CA ALA A 128 -10.37 2.26 -3.94
C ALA A 128 -8.94 1.79 -3.68
N PHE A 129 -7.98 2.71 -3.70
CA PHE A 129 -6.61 2.34 -3.37
C PHE A 129 -5.85 3.43 -2.64
N GLN A 130 -4.81 3.00 -1.93
CA GLN A 130 -3.85 3.87 -1.29
C GLN A 130 -2.43 3.41 -1.61
N VAL A 131 -1.54 4.35 -1.89
CA VAL A 131 -0.10 4.09 -2.13
C VAL A 131 0.78 5.06 -1.35
N PRO A 132 1.96 4.62 -0.86
CA PRO A 132 2.94 5.52 -0.27
C PRO A 132 3.51 6.50 -1.30
N GLY A 133 3.38 7.79 -1.04
CA GLY A 133 3.89 8.87 -1.89
C GLY A 133 5.29 9.33 -1.47
N MET A 134 6.21 8.40 -1.20
CA MET A 134 7.48 8.70 -0.53
C MET A 134 8.67 8.97 -1.46
N ARG A 135 8.53 8.79 -2.78
CA ARG A 135 9.66 8.92 -3.71
C ARG A 135 10.46 10.22 -3.55
N LEU A 136 9.77 11.35 -3.37
CA LEU A 136 10.39 12.68 -3.20
C LEU A 136 10.69 13.02 -1.73
N SER A 137 10.46 12.10 -0.79
CA SER A 137 10.84 12.34 0.59
C SER A 137 12.37 12.30 0.76
N PRO A 138 12.93 13.03 1.72
CA PRO A 138 14.38 13.01 1.95
C PRO A 138 14.95 11.60 2.15
N SER A 139 14.18 10.68 2.75
CA SER A 139 14.62 9.29 2.94
C SER A 139 14.78 8.54 1.62
N HIS A 140 13.76 8.58 0.77
CA HIS A 140 13.76 7.82 -0.48
C HIS A 140 14.66 8.48 -1.52
N SER A 141 14.63 9.82 -1.66
CA SER A 141 15.57 10.54 -2.54
C SER A 141 17.03 10.21 -2.19
N PHE A 142 17.38 10.25 -0.90
CA PHE A 142 18.74 9.92 -0.48
C PHE A 142 19.13 8.47 -0.81
N ILE A 143 18.23 7.49 -0.53
CA ILE A 143 18.48 6.08 -0.84
C ILE A 143 18.65 5.87 -2.34
N TYR A 144 17.80 6.48 -3.17
CA TYR A 144 17.86 6.35 -4.63
C TYR A 144 19.09 7.04 -5.22
N ASP A 145 19.45 8.22 -4.73
CA ASP A 145 20.66 8.93 -5.16
C ASP A 145 21.92 8.11 -4.83
N LEU A 146 21.96 7.53 -3.63
CA LEU A 146 23.06 6.65 -3.22
C LEU A 146 23.11 5.39 -4.08
N ALA A 147 21.99 4.72 -4.31
CA ALA A 147 21.89 3.53 -5.14
C ALA A 147 22.26 3.79 -6.60
N SER A 148 22.02 5.02 -7.09
CA SER A 148 22.39 5.47 -8.45
C SER A 148 23.85 5.90 -8.57
N SER A 149 24.63 5.84 -7.50
CA SER A 149 26.05 6.24 -7.49
C SER A 149 26.98 5.04 -7.49
N ALA A 150 28.25 5.25 -7.95
CA ALA A 150 29.29 4.24 -7.79
C ALA A 150 29.58 4.01 -6.28
N PRO A 151 29.88 2.77 -5.86
CA PRO A 151 30.07 1.58 -6.69
C PRO A 151 28.79 0.76 -6.98
N TRP A 152 27.61 1.17 -6.50
CA TRP A 152 26.40 0.31 -6.43
C TRP A 152 25.48 0.41 -7.64
N VAL A 153 25.62 1.43 -8.50
CA VAL A 153 24.66 1.73 -9.58
C VAL A 153 24.38 0.53 -10.48
N ASP A 154 25.41 -0.23 -10.86
CA ASP A 154 25.25 -1.38 -11.78
C ASP A 154 24.39 -2.51 -11.19
N GLN A 155 24.38 -2.65 -9.86
CA GLN A 155 23.63 -3.68 -9.14
C GLN A 155 22.24 -3.21 -8.70
N LEU A 156 22.10 -1.92 -8.37
CA LEU A 156 20.93 -1.39 -7.70
C LEU A 156 19.94 -0.62 -8.60
N GLU A 157 20.34 -0.17 -9.80
CA GLU A 157 19.46 0.55 -10.72
C GLU A 157 18.13 -0.16 -11.00
N PRO A 158 18.06 -1.51 -11.18
CA PRO A 158 16.80 -2.20 -11.43
C PRO A 158 15.76 -2.02 -10.30
N TYR A 159 16.22 -1.85 -9.06
CA TYR A 159 15.36 -1.72 -7.88
C TYR A 159 14.82 -0.30 -7.67
N ILE A 160 15.49 0.71 -8.23
CA ILE A 160 15.06 2.11 -8.14
C ILE A 160 13.77 2.33 -8.94
N ARG A 161 13.60 1.65 -10.07
CA ARG A 161 12.46 1.80 -10.98
C ARG A 161 11.21 1.07 -10.52
N GLN A 162 11.34 0.08 -9.62
CA GLN A 162 10.22 -0.78 -9.23
C GLN A 162 9.17 -0.10 -8.34
N ASN A 163 9.51 1.02 -7.71
CA ASN A 163 8.66 1.69 -6.72
C ASN A 163 8.09 3.02 -7.27
N GLU A 164 7.81 3.13 -8.55
CA GLU A 164 7.21 4.32 -9.13
C GLU A 164 5.70 4.31 -8.95
N ILE A 165 5.19 5.35 -8.33
CA ILE A 165 3.77 5.68 -8.31
C ILE A 165 3.54 6.88 -9.20
N GLU A 166 2.32 7.01 -9.68
CA GLU A 166 1.91 8.17 -10.47
C GLU A 166 1.57 9.38 -9.58
N SER A 167 1.46 10.55 -10.19
CA SER A 167 0.91 11.72 -9.50
C SER A 167 -0.58 11.55 -9.23
N THR A 168 -1.09 12.25 -8.23
CA THR A 168 -2.53 12.23 -7.89
C THR A 168 -3.38 12.67 -9.07
N GLU A 169 -2.92 13.70 -9.82
CA GLU A 169 -3.59 14.18 -11.02
C GLU A 169 -3.67 13.10 -12.11
N ARG A 170 -2.59 12.34 -12.29
CA ARG A 170 -2.55 11.28 -13.30
C ARG A 170 -3.52 10.14 -12.98
N TYR A 171 -3.68 9.79 -11.72
CA TYR A 171 -4.69 8.85 -11.28
C TYR A 171 -6.11 9.36 -11.57
N ILE A 172 -6.41 10.63 -11.25
CA ILE A 172 -7.70 11.27 -11.53
C ILE A 172 -8.00 11.26 -13.03
N GLU A 173 -7.07 11.73 -13.86
CA GLU A 173 -7.23 11.77 -15.32
C GLU A 173 -7.54 10.38 -15.90
N THR A 174 -6.76 9.37 -15.49
CA THR A 174 -6.91 8.01 -16.00
C THR A 174 -8.27 7.42 -15.63
N LEU A 175 -8.67 7.51 -14.37
CA LEU A 175 -9.93 6.91 -13.91
C LEU A 175 -11.16 7.69 -14.42
N THR A 176 -11.06 9.00 -14.55
CA THR A 176 -12.12 9.80 -15.17
C THR A 176 -12.30 9.46 -16.64
N ALA A 177 -11.21 9.23 -17.39
CA ALA A 177 -11.27 8.77 -18.78
C ALA A 177 -11.88 7.37 -18.90
N LEU A 178 -11.82 6.54 -17.86
CA LEU A 178 -12.48 5.22 -17.78
C LEU A 178 -13.95 5.30 -17.30
N GLY A 179 -14.52 6.51 -17.20
CA GLY A 179 -15.94 6.72 -16.87
C GLY A 179 -16.27 6.72 -15.37
N CYS A 180 -15.26 6.89 -14.50
CA CYS A 180 -15.48 6.96 -13.07
C CYS A 180 -15.65 8.39 -12.56
N ASP A 181 -16.43 8.56 -11.49
CA ASP A 181 -16.33 9.71 -10.60
C ASP A 181 -15.18 9.44 -9.61
N VAL A 182 -14.27 10.41 -9.47
CA VAL A 182 -13.02 10.19 -8.73
C VAL A 182 -12.92 11.19 -7.58
N ASP A 183 -12.67 10.66 -6.38
CA ASP A 183 -12.26 11.42 -5.20
C ASP A 183 -10.82 11.00 -4.85
N ALA A 184 -9.90 11.95 -4.85
CA ALA A 184 -8.51 11.68 -4.56
C ALA A 184 -7.93 12.74 -3.62
N TRP A 185 -7.10 12.30 -2.68
CA TRP A 185 -6.46 13.20 -1.72
C TRP A 185 -5.10 12.65 -1.28
N GLU A 186 -4.38 13.50 -0.57
CA GLU A 186 -3.10 13.16 0.03
C GLU A 186 -3.12 13.42 1.54
N THR A 187 -2.50 12.54 2.29
CA THR A 187 -2.31 12.72 3.73
C THR A 187 -0.86 12.52 4.10
N THR A 188 -0.29 13.43 4.87
CA THR A 188 1.01 13.22 5.50
C THR A 188 0.83 12.86 6.98
N TYR A 189 1.20 11.63 7.32
CA TYR A 189 1.22 11.16 8.70
C TYR A 189 2.56 11.50 9.33
N PHE A 190 2.56 12.27 10.40
CA PHE A 190 3.76 12.56 11.16
C PHE A 190 3.94 11.46 12.22
N GLN A 191 4.82 10.51 11.92
CA GLN A 191 5.15 9.42 12.84
C GLN A 191 6.18 9.90 13.85
N LEU A 192 5.96 9.67 15.14
CA LEU A 192 6.98 9.83 16.16
C LEU A 192 7.63 8.46 16.39
N LEU A 193 8.84 8.30 15.90
CA LEU A 193 9.56 7.04 15.95
C LEU A 193 10.58 7.06 17.12
N GLU A 194 10.66 5.95 17.84
CA GLU A 194 11.60 5.76 18.95
C GLU A 194 12.86 5.01 18.48
N GLY A 195 13.94 5.16 19.23
CA GLY A 195 15.23 4.51 18.95
C GLY A 195 16.26 5.45 18.32
N ASP A 196 17.47 4.94 18.09
CA ASP A 196 18.58 5.76 17.57
C ASP A 196 18.57 5.84 16.04
N ASP A 197 18.31 4.74 15.35
CA ASP A 197 18.24 4.68 13.88
C ASP A 197 16.78 4.54 13.41
N ALA A 198 15.85 5.24 14.04
CA ALA A 198 14.41 4.98 13.93
C ALA A 198 13.87 4.99 12.50
N VAL A 199 14.28 5.95 11.66
CA VAL A 199 13.85 6.01 10.26
C VAL A 199 14.50 4.90 9.43
N PHE A 200 15.75 4.54 9.72
CA PHE A 200 16.40 3.41 9.06
C PHE A 200 15.66 2.09 9.37
N GLU A 201 15.33 1.82 10.62
CA GLU A 201 14.59 0.60 11.00
C GLU A 201 13.18 0.57 10.36
N TRP A 202 12.55 1.72 10.19
CA TRP A 202 11.28 1.84 9.48
C TRP A 202 11.41 1.43 8.00
N VAL A 203 12.39 2.01 7.27
CA VAL A 203 12.54 1.77 5.83
C VAL A 203 13.21 0.43 5.51
N LYS A 204 14.00 -0.13 6.44
CA LYS A 204 14.69 -1.41 6.30
C LYS A 204 13.73 -2.58 6.02
N GLY A 205 12.59 -2.59 6.71
CA GLY A 205 11.57 -3.64 6.56
C GLY A 205 10.73 -3.52 5.29
N SER A 206 10.88 -2.45 4.51
CA SER A 206 10.05 -2.16 3.34
C SER A 206 10.90 -1.74 2.12
N SER A 207 11.02 -0.45 1.87
CA SER A 207 11.65 0.10 0.66
C SER A 207 13.14 -0.19 0.52
N LEU A 208 13.85 -0.43 1.61
CA LEU A 208 15.30 -0.71 1.58
C LEU A 208 15.62 -2.20 1.39
N ARG A 209 14.68 -3.10 1.68
CA ARG A 209 14.89 -4.55 1.61
C ARG A 209 15.41 -5.05 0.24
N PRO A 210 14.86 -4.61 -0.92
CA PRO A 210 15.37 -5.04 -2.23
C PRO A 210 16.83 -4.65 -2.47
N PHE A 211 17.24 -3.45 -2.04
CA PHE A 211 18.61 -2.96 -2.22
C PHE A 211 19.61 -3.77 -1.40
N ILE A 212 19.31 -4.02 -0.12
CA ILE A 212 20.18 -4.83 0.74
C ILE A 212 20.30 -6.27 0.21
N GLY A 213 19.19 -6.83 -0.27
CA GLY A 213 19.17 -8.20 -0.79
C GLY A 213 19.92 -8.40 -2.11
N ALA A 214 20.22 -7.32 -2.83
CA ALA A 214 20.98 -7.37 -4.10
C ALA A 214 22.50 -7.23 -3.93
N LEU A 215 22.96 -6.80 -2.77
CA LEU A 215 24.38 -6.57 -2.47
C LEU A 215 24.99 -7.75 -1.72
N ASP A 216 26.28 -7.96 -1.91
CA ASP A 216 27.05 -8.87 -1.06
C ASP A 216 27.22 -8.31 0.37
N GLU A 217 27.80 -9.10 1.27
CA GLU A 217 27.91 -8.74 2.68
C GLU A 217 28.74 -7.46 2.90
N THR A 218 29.81 -7.26 2.14
CA THR A 218 30.74 -6.12 2.27
C THR A 218 30.10 -4.84 1.74
N ASP A 219 29.58 -4.88 0.52
CA ASP A 219 28.91 -3.74 -0.12
C ASP A 219 27.61 -3.40 0.60
N GLY A 220 26.86 -4.41 1.05
CA GLY A 220 25.65 -4.23 1.84
C GLY A 220 25.93 -3.53 3.17
N ALA A 221 26.99 -3.90 3.88
CA ALA A 221 27.37 -3.24 5.13
C ALA A 221 27.78 -1.77 4.91
N ALA A 222 28.55 -1.50 3.84
CA ALA A 222 28.96 -0.13 3.48
C ALA A 222 27.76 0.72 3.06
N PHE A 223 26.86 0.18 2.24
CA PHE A 223 25.62 0.85 1.81
C PHE A 223 24.73 1.18 3.00
N VAL A 224 24.49 0.22 3.89
CA VAL A 224 23.69 0.41 5.11
C VAL A 224 24.28 1.49 6.01
N ALA A 225 25.60 1.53 6.18
CA ALA A 225 26.25 2.55 7.01
C ALA A 225 26.02 3.97 6.46
N LEU A 226 26.10 4.16 5.15
CA LEU A 226 25.85 5.44 4.49
C LEU A 226 24.36 5.83 4.54
N VAL A 227 23.46 4.85 4.34
CA VAL A 227 22.01 5.09 4.48
C VAL A 227 21.66 5.55 5.89
N LYS A 228 22.17 4.87 6.93
CA LYS A 228 21.96 5.29 8.33
C LYS A 228 22.43 6.72 8.58
N ALA A 229 23.65 7.04 8.16
CA ALA A 229 24.22 8.38 8.34
C ALA A 229 23.40 9.47 7.61
N GLY A 230 22.96 9.19 6.38
CA GLY A 230 22.13 10.10 5.61
C GLY A 230 20.74 10.31 6.21
N LEU A 231 20.10 9.23 6.66
CA LEU A 231 18.78 9.31 7.31
C LEU A 231 18.83 10.02 8.65
N ALA A 232 19.87 9.80 9.47
CA ALA A 232 20.06 10.52 10.73
C ALA A 232 20.25 12.03 10.50
N LYS A 233 20.91 12.43 9.41
CA LYS A 233 21.06 13.83 9.01
C LYS A 233 19.75 14.43 8.52
N ALA A 234 18.99 13.68 7.70
CA ALA A 234 17.72 14.14 7.13
C ALA A 234 16.59 14.23 8.18
N TYR A 235 16.64 13.37 9.19
CA TYR A 235 15.64 13.25 10.24
C TYR A 235 16.34 13.24 11.62
N PRO A 236 16.76 14.39 12.12
CA PRO A 236 17.47 14.46 13.40
C PRO A 236 16.55 14.04 14.55
N LYS A 237 17.11 13.30 15.50
CA LYS A 237 16.41 12.88 16.72
C LYS A 237 16.18 14.10 17.63
N GLY A 238 14.92 14.35 17.96
CA GLY A 238 14.50 15.35 18.94
C GLY A 238 14.38 14.79 20.35
N PRO A 239 13.97 15.62 21.32
CA PRO A 239 13.81 15.19 22.72
C PRO A 239 12.81 14.05 22.93
N SER A 240 11.77 13.97 22.09
CA SER A 240 10.69 12.98 22.18
C SER A 240 10.81 11.84 21.16
N GLY A 241 11.86 11.81 20.35
CA GLY A 241 12.04 10.84 19.28
C GLY A 241 12.29 11.50 17.92
N THR A 242 12.20 10.73 16.86
CA THR A 242 12.41 11.20 15.49
C THR A 242 11.07 11.39 14.78
N ILE A 243 10.76 12.60 14.31
CA ILE A 243 9.55 12.86 13.53
C ILE A 243 9.81 12.42 12.08
N TYR A 244 8.99 11.50 11.61
CA TYR A 244 9.04 10.96 10.25
C TYR A 244 7.75 11.26 9.50
N PRO A 245 7.71 12.27 8.61
CA PRO A 245 6.57 12.54 7.75
C PRO A 245 6.43 11.45 6.69
N PHE A 246 5.27 10.81 6.64
CA PHE A 246 4.99 9.73 5.71
C PHE A 246 3.78 10.11 4.86
N ARG A 247 4.04 10.56 3.61
CA ARG A 247 2.99 10.94 2.65
C ARG A 247 2.36 9.71 2.03
N ARG A 248 1.04 9.74 1.88
CA ARG A 248 0.24 8.75 1.16
C ARG A 248 -0.71 9.41 0.20
N VAL A 249 -0.94 8.77 -0.94
CA VAL A 249 -1.92 9.14 -1.95
C VAL A 249 -3.09 8.18 -1.84
N PHE A 250 -4.29 8.70 -1.83
CA PHE A 250 -5.55 7.98 -1.74
C PHE A 250 -6.41 8.28 -2.96
N VAL A 251 -7.06 7.27 -3.48
CA VAL A 251 -7.97 7.40 -4.62
C VAL A 251 -9.17 6.49 -4.39
N VAL A 252 -10.36 7.04 -4.57
CA VAL A 252 -11.63 6.32 -4.58
C VAL A 252 -12.34 6.66 -5.90
N ALA A 253 -12.54 5.67 -6.73
CA ALA A 253 -13.21 5.78 -8.01
C ALA A 253 -14.54 5.02 -7.98
N HIS A 254 -15.61 5.68 -8.36
CA HIS A 254 -16.96 5.12 -8.48
C HIS A 254 -17.30 4.97 -9.96
N LYS A 255 -17.53 3.75 -10.41
CA LYS A 255 -17.92 3.45 -11.78
C LYS A 255 -19.37 3.89 -11.99
N LYS A 256 -19.61 4.77 -12.96
CA LYS A 256 -20.98 5.16 -13.35
C LYS A 256 -21.75 3.97 -13.92
N ALA A 257 -23.06 3.93 -13.60
CA ALA A 257 -23.98 2.91 -14.11
C ALA A 257 -24.12 2.94 -15.63
#